data_00badaf29a2da06b1209bad50ed19b1b
#
_entry.id   00badaf29a2da06b1209bad50ed19b1b
#
_cell.length_a   1.000
_cell.length_b   1.000
_cell.length_c   1.000
_cell.angle_alpha   90.00
_cell.angle_beta   90.00
_cell.angle_gamma   90.00
#
_symmetry.space_group_name_H-M   'P 1'
#
loop_
_entity.id
_entity.type
_entity.pdbx_description
1 polymer ?
#
loop_
_entity_poly.entity_id
_entity_poly.type
_entity_poly.pdbx_seq_one_letter_code
_entity_poly.pdbx_strand_id
1 'polypeptide(L)'
;MFETSKIDDADPAETREWLESIDSVLKTQGSERAHYLLERIIDFTRRSGAYLPFKPNTAYVNTISTGQELEYPGDRALERRIEAYLRWNAMAMVVHANRQSSEFGGHLASYASAATLYEVGFNHFWRAPSEQHPGDMVFIQGHSAPGVYARAYLEGRLTEDQLNRFREEVGGGLSSYPHP
;
A
#
# COMPACT_ATOMS: atom_id res chain seq x y z
N MET A 1 -27.54 0.11 14.01
CA MET A 1 -27.00 1.35 14.58
C MET A 1 -26.70 1.03 16.04
N PHE A 2 -25.48 0.57 16.34
CA PHE A 2 -25.10 0.22 17.71
C PHE A 2 -24.61 1.48 18.38
N GLU A 3 -25.39 1.99 19.33
CA GLU A 3 -24.98 3.07 20.23
C GLU A 3 -23.72 2.63 20.98
N THR A 4 -22.60 3.26 20.64
CA THR A 4 -21.46 3.25 21.55
C THR A 4 -21.89 4.05 22.78
N SER A 5 -22.18 3.36 23.87
CA SER A 5 -22.35 4.02 25.18
C SER A 5 -21.09 4.86 25.41
N LYS A 6 -21.23 6.19 25.35
CA LYS A 6 -20.25 7.10 25.91
C LYS A 6 -20.25 6.81 27.42
N ILE A 7 -19.27 6.08 27.89
CA ILE A 7 -18.97 6.04 29.32
C ILE A 7 -18.37 7.41 29.58
N ASP A 8 -19.10 8.27 30.29
CA ASP A 8 -18.54 9.53 30.74
C ASP A 8 -17.38 9.23 31.68
N ASP A 9 -16.27 9.94 31.50
CA ASP A 9 -15.08 9.79 32.33
C ASP A 9 -15.40 10.31 33.74
N ALA A 10 -15.43 9.38 34.71
CA ALA A 10 -15.77 9.69 36.08
C ALA A 10 -14.69 10.53 36.80
N ASP A 11 -13.44 10.41 36.39
CA ASP A 11 -12.30 11.17 36.88
C ASP A 11 -11.28 11.48 35.77
N PRO A 12 -11.47 12.61 35.10
CA PRO A 12 -10.56 13.04 34.03
C PRO A 12 -9.14 13.35 34.50
N ALA A 13 -8.94 13.61 35.79
CA ALA A 13 -7.61 13.85 36.34
C ALA A 13 -6.84 12.55 36.48
N GLU A 14 -7.46 11.52 37.07
CA GLU A 14 -6.88 10.18 37.17
C GLU A 14 -6.59 9.59 35.80
N THR A 15 -7.52 9.71 34.84
CA THR A 15 -7.32 9.25 33.46
C THR A 15 -6.10 9.88 32.84
N ARG A 16 -5.88 11.17 33.06
CA ARG A 16 -4.71 11.88 32.54
C ARG A 16 -3.42 11.36 33.17
N GLU A 17 -3.40 11.15 34.47
CA GLU A 17 -2.22 10.62 35.18
C GLU A 17 -1.82 9.24 34.64
N TRP A 18 -2.77 8.35 34.37
CA TRP A 18 -2.51 7.06 33.75
C TRP A 18 -1.90 7.20 32.35
N LEU A 19 -2.44 8.09 31.51
CA LEU A 19 -1.92 8.32 30.16
C LEU A 19 -0.52 8.95 30.19
N GLU A 20 -0.27 9.92 31.07
CA GLU A 20 1.04 10.54 31.26
C GLU A 20 2.08 9.54 31.77
N SER A 21 1.68 8.61 32.64
CA SER A 21 2.54 7.54 33.13
C SER A 21 3.00 6.61 32.01
N ILE A 22 2.09 6.19 31.12
CA ILE A 22 2.45 5.37 29.96
C ILE A 22 3.29 6.15 28.94
N ASP A 23 2.97 7.43 28.70
CA ASP A 23 3.78 8.31 27.83
C ASP A 23 5.22 8.46 28.35
N SER A 24 5.38 8.62 29.66
CA SER A 24 6.69 8.66 30.31
C SER A 24 7.49 7.38 30.10
N VAL A 25 6.85 6.22 30.23
CA VAL A 25 7.49 4.93 29.96
C VAL A 25 7.90 4.80 28.49
N LEU A 26 7.02 5.20 27.58
CA LEU A 26 7.33 5.20 26.14
C LEU A 26 8.56 6.05 25.83
N LYS A 27 8.67 7.24 26.43
CA LYS A 27 9.77 8.18 26.21
C LYS A 27 11.08 7.73 26.84
N THR A 28 11.03 7.10 28.01
CA THR A 28 12.24 6.80 28.81
C THR A 28 12.73 5.36 28.65
N GLN A 29 11.83 4.39 28.45
CA GLN A 29 12.14 2.97 28.42
C GLN A 29 11.77 2.27 27.10
N GLY A 30 11.08 3.00 26.20
CA GLY A 30 10.72 2.50 24.88
C GLY A 30 9.43 1.68 24.83
N SER A 31 9.06 1.32 23.61
CA SER A 31 7.79 0.67 23.29
C SER A 31 7.64 -0.74 23.86
N GLU A 32 8.73 -1.50 23.94
CA GLU A 32 8.67 -2.88 24.49
C GLU A 32 8.29 -2.88 25.95
N ARG A 33 8.83 -1.96 26.75
CA ARG A 33 8.47 -1.84 28.16
C ARG A 33 7.04 -1.38 28.35
N ALA A 34 6.58 -0.41 27.57
CA ALA A 34 5.19 0.04 27.58
C ALA A 34 4.23 -1.10 27.21
N HIS A 35 4.54 -1.88 26.17
CA HIS A 35 3.78 -3.06 25.78
C HIS A 35 3.66 -4.08 26.91
N TYR A 36 4.78 -4.43 27.54
CA TYR A 36 4.78 -5.35 28.67
C TYR A 36 3.88 -4.87 29.81
N LEU A 37 3.95 -3.59 30.15
CA LEU A 37 3.11 -3.02 31.24
C LEU A 37 1.63 -3.08 30.87
N LEU A 38 1.27 -2.72 29.65
CA LEU A 38 -0.11 -2.79 29.17
C LEU A 38 -0.65 -4.22 29.19
N GLU A 39 0.12 -5.21 28.74
CA GLU A 39 -0.26 -6.62 28.85
C GLU A 39 -0.51 -7.05 30.30
N ARG A 40 0.37 -6.64 31.22
CA ARG A 40 0.21 -6.94 32.65
C ARG A 40 -1.02 -6.30 33.26
N ILE A 41 -1.33 -5.06 32.91
CA ILE A 41 -2.54 -4.35 33.34
C ILE A 41 -3.79 -5.05 32.82
N ILE A 42 -3.82 -5.40 31.53
CA ILE A 42 -4.93 -6.12 30.90
C ILE A 42 -5.15 -7.48 31.58
N ASP A 43 -4.09 -8.23 31.83
CA ASP A 43 -4.17 -9.55 32.48
C ASP A 43 -4.68 -9.44 33.90
N PHE A 44 -4.19 -8.47 34.67
CA PHE A 44 -4.68 -8.17 36.02
C PHE A 44 -6.16 -7.80 35.99
N THR A 45 -6.57 -6.93 35.09
CA THR A 45 -7.95 -6.47 34.96
C THR A 45 -8.89 -7.63 34.61
N ARG A 46 -8.48 -8.55 33.72
CA ARG A 46 -9.23 -9.78 33.42
C ARG A 46 -9.41 -10.69 34.63
N ARG A 47 -8.34 -10.92 35.40
CA ARG A 47 -8.38 -11.75 36.58
C ARG A 47 -9.23 -11.15 37.72
N SER A 48 -9.32 -9.83 37.73
CA SER A 48 -10.19 -9.10 38.68
C SER A 48 -11.68 -9.09 38.27
N GLY A 49 -12.04 -9.74 37.14
CA GLY A 49 -13.43 -9.86 36.71
C GLY A 49 -13.99 -8.61 36.02
N ALA A 50 -13.15 -7.63 35.72
CA ALA A 50 -13.58 -6.45 34.96
C ALA A 50 -13.80 -6.76 33.51
N TYR A 51 -14.84 -6.17 32.93
CA TYR A 51 -15.12 -6.27 31.48
C TYR A 51 -14.12 -5.43 30.71
N LEU A 52 -13.37 -6.06 29.81
CA LEU A 52 -12.50 -5.35 28.87
C LEU A 52 -13.27 -5.13 27.58
N PRO A 53 -13.48 -3.87 27.17
CA PRO A 53 -14.19 -3.60 25.95
C PRO A 53 -13.37 -4.11 24.74
N PHE A 54 -13.99 -4.98 23.95
CA PHE A 54 -13.45 -5.45 22.70
C PHE A 54 -14.00 -4.61 21.55
N LYS A 55 -13.11 -4.00 20.78
CA LYS A 55 -13.47 -3.34 19.52
C LYS A 55 -12.87 -4.16 18.38
N PRO A 56 -13.69 -4.73 17.47
CA PRO A 56 -13.19 -5.50 16.33
C PRO A 56 -12.39 -4.64 15.36
N ASN A 57 -12.66 -3.32 15.35
CA ASN A 57 -11.94 -2.35 14.55
C ASN A 57 -11.27 -1.33 15.47
N THR A 58 -9.98 -1.11 15.29
CA THR A 58 -9.25 0.00 15.90
C THR A 58 -9.37 1.23 15.02
N ALA A 59 -9.30 2.43 15.64
CA ALA A 59 -9.15 3.65 14.87
C ALA A 59 -7.86 3.55 14.03
N TYR A 60 -7.92 4.08 12.79
CA TYR A 60 -6.71 4.20 11.99
C TYR A 60 -5.75 5.20 12.64
N VAL A 61 -4.61 4.71 13.06
CA VAL A 61 -3.55 5.53 13.65
C VAL A 61 -2.25 5.14 12.94
N ASN A 62 -1.53 6.13 12.42
CA ASN A 62 -0.20 5.90 11.86
C ASN A 62 0.74 5.44 12.98
N THR A 63 1.42 4.32 12.77
CA THR A 63 2.45 3.80 13.69
C THR A 63 3.69 4.69 13.71
N ILE A 64 3.95 5.39 12.60
CA ILE A 64 5.00 6.41 12.49
C ILE A 64 4.31 7.77 12.47
N SER A 65 4.64 8.63 13.44
CA SER A 65 4.10 9.98 13.46
C SER A 65 4.68 10.82 12.29
N THR A 66 3.93 11.81 11.83
CA THR A 66 4.38 12.69 10.73
C THR A 66 5.71 13.40 11.01
N GLY A 67 6.04 13.66 12.29
CA GLY A 67 7.33 14.22 12.68
C GLY A 67 8.50 13.24 12.67
N GLN A 68 8.23 11.95 12.55
CA GLN A 68 9.24 10.88 12.46
C GLN A 68 9.29 10.28 11.06
N GLU A 69 8.43 10.73 10.15
CA GLU A 69 8.40 10.28 8.77
C GLU A 69 9.70 10.71 8.06
N LEU A 70 10.33 9.77 7.38
CA LEU A 70 11.54 10.06 6.60
C LEU A 70 11.19 10.98 5.42
N GLU A 71 12.10 11.85 5.07
CA GLU A 71 11.95 12.68 3.88
C GLU A 71 11.84 11.79 2.63
N TYR A 72 10.90 12.14 1.76
CA TYR A 72 10.67 11.39 0.52
C TYR A 72 11.89 11.52 -0.41
N PRO A 73 12.52 10.42 -0.85
CA PRO A 73 13.81 10.47 -1.54
C PRO A 73 13.75 10.95 -3.00
N GLY A 74 12.54 11.06 -3.58
CA GLY A 74 12.32 11.38 -4.98
C GLY A 74 11.75 12.77 -5.24
N ASP A 75 11.63 13.11 -6.52
CA ASP A 75 10.90 14.31 -6.98
C ASP A 75 9.41 13.98 -7.11
N ARG A 76 8.62 14.36 -6.10
CA ARG A 76 7.18 14.12 -6.08
C ARG A 76 6.43 14.74 -7.26
N ALA A 77 6.90 15.85 -7.80
CA ALA A 77 6.22 16.50 -8.94
C ALA A 77 6.46 15.71 -10.23
N LEU A 78 7.69 15.26 -10.44
CA LEU A 78 8.05 14.41 -11.57
C LEU A 78 7.35 13.06 -11.49
N GLU A 79 7.38 12.42 -10.34
CA GLU A 79 6.79 11.09 -10.16
C GLU A 79 5.27 11.09 -10.31
N ARG A 80 4.56 12.12 -9.84
CA ARG A 80 3.13 12.30 -10.12
C ARG A 80 2.82 12.42 -11.61
N ARG A 81 3.70 13.06 -12.37
CA ARG A 81 3.54 13.16 -13.82
C ARG A 81 3.74 11.80 -14.50
N ILE A 82 4.77 11.07 -14.08
CA ILE A 82 5.02 9.70 -14.58
C ILE A 82 3.82 8.81 -14.25
N GLU A 83 3.36 8.80 -13.01
CA GLU A 83 2.18 8.03 -12.58
C GLU A 83 0.93 8.38 -13.41
N ALA A 84 0.72 9.66 -13.71
CA ALA A 84 -0.41 10.08 -14.54
C ALA A 84 -0.30 9.51 -15.98
N TYR A 85 0.87 9.51 -16.58
CA TYR A 85 1.09 8.88 -17.91
C TYR A 85 0.89 7.37 -17.86
N LEU A 86 1.37 6.71 -16.82
CA LEU A 86 1.20 5.27 -16.64
C LEU A 86 -0.27 4.88 -16.51
N ARG A 87 -1.02 5.60 -15.67
CA ARG A 87 -2.47 5.40 -15.52
C ARG A 87 -3.22 5.64 -16.83
N TRP A 88 -2.86 6.70 -17.54
CA TRP A 88 -3.46 7.00 -18.83
C TRP A 88 -3.18 5.91 -19.86
N ASN A 89 -1.93 5.51 -20.04
CA ASN A 89 -1.54 4.49 -21.00
C ASN A 89 -2.17 3.13 -20.70
N ALA A 90 -2.22 2.74 -19.43
CA ALA A 90 -2.90 1.52 -18.99
C ALA A 90 -4.40 1.55 -19.35
N MET A 91 -5.07 2.67 -19.11
CA MET A 91 -6.47 2.85 -19.47
C MET A 91 -6.64 2.83 -21.01
N ALA A 92 -5.83 3.59 -21.73
CA ALA A 92 -5.93 3.71 -23.19
C ALA A 92 -5.76 2.35 -23.88
N MET A 93 -4.78 1.56 -23.44
CA MET A 93 -4.54 0.20 -23.93
C MET A 93 -5.75 -0.71 -23.75
N VAL A 94 -6.35 -0.75 -22.58
CA VAL A 94 -7.53 -1.57 -22.29
C VAL A 94 -8.75 -1.09 -23.06
N VAL A 95 -8.97 0.23 -23.14
CA VAL A 95 -10.08 0.80 -23.91
C VAL A 95 -9.92 0.52 -25.40
N HIS A 96 -8.69 0.61 -25.94
CA HIS A 96 -8.42 0.29 -27.33
C HIS A 96 -8.73 -1.19 -27.64
N ALA A 97 -8.24 -2.11 -26.81
CA ALA A 97 -8.53 -3.53 -26.98
C ALA A 97 -10.04 -3.83 -26.94
N ASN A 98 -10.77 -3.23 -26.01
CA ASN A 98 -12.23 -3.41 -25.89
C ASN A 98 -13.04 -2.81 -27.06
N ARG A 99 -12.48 -1.83 -27.77
CA ARG A 99 -13.10 -1.30 -29.00
C ARG A 99 -12.96 -2.26 -30.18
N GLN A 100 -11.89 -3.04 -30.21
CA GLN A 100 -11.67 -4.06 -31.25
C GLN A 100 -12.54 -5.30 -30.97
N SER A 101 -12.57 -5.75 -29.75
CA SER A 101 -13.43 -6.88 -29.33
C SER A 101 -13.80 -6.73 -27.85
N SER A 102 -15.11 -6.81 -27.55
CA SER A 102 -15.61 -6.82 -26.17
C SER A 102 -15.19 -8.06 -25.38
N GLU A 103 -14.68 -9.10 -26.05
CA GLU A 103 -14.19 -10.33 -25.42
C GLU A 103 -12.78 -10.16 -24.83
N PHE A 104 -12.00 -9.20 -25.32
CA PHE A 104 -10.65 -8.99 -24.80
C PHE A 104 -10.65 -8.54 -23.34
N GLY A 105 -11.56 -7.66 -22.96
CA GLY A 105 -11.66 -7.19 -21.59
C GLY A 105 -10.40 -6.47 -21.10
N GLY A 106 -10.21 -6.46 -19.79
CA GLY A 106 -9.05 -5.89 -19.12
C GLY A 106 -9.44 -5.36 -17.74
N HIS A 107 -8.54 -5.50 -16.77
CA HIS A 107 -8.78 -5.08 -15.41
C HIS A 107 -7.98 -3.81 -15.10
N LEU A 108 -8.67 -2.70 -14.91
CA LEU A 108 -8.04 -1.43 -14.52
C LEU A 108 -8.10 -1.18 -13.01
N ALA A 109 -9.15 -1.66 -12.33
CA ALA A 109 -9.37 -1.40 -10.91
C ALA A 109 -8.24 -1.97 -10.03
N SER A 110 -7.77 -3.20 -10.34
CA SER A 110 -6.67 -3.81 -9.60
C SER A 110 -5.38 -3.01 -9.73
N TYR A 111 -5.03 -2.61 -10.96
CA TYR A 111 -3.88 -1.75 -11.17
C TYR A 111 -4.07 -0.38 -10.51
N ALA A 112 -5.21 0.27 -10.69
CA ALA A 112 -5.48 1.59 -10.14
C ALA A 112 -5.34 1.62 -8.61
N SER A 113 -5.77 0.55 -7.93
CA SER A 113 -5.63 0.41 -6.47
C SER A 113 -4.18 0.25 -6.00
N ALA A 114 -3.34 -0.37 -6.82
CA ALA A 114 -1.95 -0.68 -6.49
C ALA A 114 -0.94 0.22 -7.21
N ALA A 115 -1.38 1.18 -8.04
CA ALA A 115 -0.51 1.95 -8.91
C ALA A 115 0.60 2.67 -8.16
N THR A 116 0.28 3.38 -7.08
CA THR A 116 1.28 4.08 -6.25
C THR A 116 2.26 3.10 -5.60
N LEU A 117 1.80 1.91 -5.18
CA LEU A 117 2.68 0.89 -4.64
C LEU A 117 3.71 0.42 -5.69
N TYR A 118 3.27 0.16 -6.91
CA TYR A 118 4.17 -0.22 -8.00
C TYR A 118 5.13 0.92 -8.36
N GLU A 119 4.65 2.16 -8.43
CA GLU A 119 5.51 3.31 -8.74
C GLU A 119 6.62 3.49 -7.71
N VAL A 120 6.26 3.48 -6.43
CA VAL A 120 7.24 3.58 -5.35
C VAL A 120 8.20 2.39 -5.37
N GLY A 121 7.70 1.18 -5.61
CA GLY A 121 8.52 -0.03 -5.75
C GLY A 121 9.56 0.11 -6.87
N PHE A 122 9.13 0.47 -8.06
CA PHE A 122 10.00 0.64 -9.22
C PHE A 122 10.98 1.81 -9.09
N ASN A 123 10.56 2.90 -8.48
CA ASN A 123 11.38 4.12 -8.42
C ASN A 123 12.42 4.07 -7.29
N HIS A 124 12.13 3.37 -6.17
CA HIS A 124 12.93 3.52 -4.96
C HIS A 124 13.38 2.22 -4.30
N PHE A 125 12.74 1.09 -4.59
CA PHE A 125 12.99 -0.14 -3.84
C PHE A 125 13.54 -1.29 -4.70
N TRP A 126 12.93 -1.54 -5.86
CA TRP A 126 13.31 -2.69 -6.68
C TRP A 126 14.53 -2.37 -7.54
N ARG A 127 15.51 -3.25 -7.48
CA ARG A 127 16.80 -3.09 -8.13
C ARG A 127 16.88 -3.92 -9.40
N ALA A 128 17.34 -3.30 -10.48
CA ALA A 128 17.71 -4.02 -11.68
C ALA A 128 19.01 -4.85 -11.46
N PRO A 129 19.27 -5.86 -12.27
CA PRO A 129 20.56 -6.56 -12.25
C PRO A 129 21.73 -5.60 -12.47
N SER A 130 22.80 -5.78 -11.71
CA SER A 130 24.07 -5.05 -11.83
C SER A 130 25.24 -6.01 -11.57
N GLU A 131 26.47 -5.54 -11.70
CA GLU A 131 27.67 -6.33 -11.35
C GLU A 131 27.69 -6.78 -9.88
N GLN A 132 27.02 -6.05 -9.00
CA GLN A 132 27.01 -6.24 -7.53
C GLN A 132 25.72 -6.86 -7.00
N HIS A 133 24.68 -6.94 -7.83
CA HIS A 133 23.35 -7.40 -7.39
C HIS A 133 22.65 -8.17 -8.52
N PRO A 134 22.12 -9.38 -8.25
CA PRO A 134 21.46 -10.19 -9.29
C PRO A 134 20.15 -9.61 -9.83
N GLY A 135 19.66 -8.55 -9.22
CA GLY A 135 18.35 -7.99 -9.47
C GLY A 135 17.28 -8.55 -8.53
N ASP A 136 16.25 -7.76 -8.28
CA ASP A 136 15.11 -8.21 -7.49
C ASP A 136 14.10 -8.93 -8.39
N MET A 137 13.53 -10.01 -7.88
CA MET A 137 12.47 -10.73 -8.56
C MET A 137 11.12 -10.24 -8.02
N VAL A 138 10.30 -9.69 -8.90
CA VAL A 138 8.99 -9.14 -8.54
C VAL A 138 7.89 -9.96 -9.20
N PHE A 139 6.99 -10.50 -8.38
CA PHE A 139 5.81 -11.21 -8.87
C PHE A 139 4.63 -10.24 -8.96
N ILE A 140 4.24 -9.94 -10.18
CA ILE A 140 3.14 -9.03 -10.46
C ILE A 140 1.84 -9.81 -10.58
N GLN A 141 0.78 -9.34 -9.90
CA GLN A 141 -0.55 -9.89 -10.10
C GLN A 141 -0.99 -9.64 -11.55
N GLY A 142 -1.46 -10.68 -12.22
CA GLY A 142 -1.86 -10.62 -13.63
C GLY A 142 -2.89 -9.51 -13.94
N HIS A 143 -3.84 -9.26 -13.01
CA HIS A 143 -4.81 -8.18 -13.16
C HIS A 143 -4.19 -6.77 -13.14
N SER A 144 -2.94 -6.63 -12.73
CA SER A 144 -2.18 -5.37 -12.77
C SER A 144 -1.29 -5.24 -14.01
N ALA A 145 -1.32 -6.22 -14.93
CA ALA A 145 -0.55 -6.22 -16.18
C ALA A 145 -0.62 -4.91 -16.99
N PRO A 146 -1.81 -4.25 -17.13
CA PRO A 146 -1.87 -3.00 -17.89
C PRO A 146 -0.89 -1.94 -17.38
N GLY A 147 -0.71 -1.80 -16.08
CA GLY A 147 0.24 -0.84 -15.50
C GLY A 147 1.70 -1.21 -15.76
N VAL A 148 2.01 -2.50 -15.69
CA VAL A 148 3.37 -2.99 -15.97
C VAL A 148 3.74 -2.77 -17.44
N TYR A 149 2.83 -3.06 -18.37
CA TYR A 149 3.05 -2.81 -19.78
C TYR A 149 3.14 -1.32 -20.10
N ALA A 150 2.30 -0.49 -19.48
CA ALA A 150 2.39 0.95 -19.61
C ALA A 150 3.75 1.48 -19.15
N ARG A 151 4.30 0.94 -18.07
CA ARG A 151 5.64 1.30 -17.60
C ARG A 151 6.73 0.83 -18.56
N ALA A 152 6.69 -0.41 -18.98
CA ALA A 152 7.66 -0.95 -19.95
C ALA A 152 7.66 -0.14 -21.28
N TYR A 153 6.50 0.36 -21.69
CA TYR A 153 6.39 1.26 -22.83
C TYR A 153 7.07 2.62 -22.58
N LEU A 154 6.82 3.27 -21.45
CA LEU A 154 7.50 4.53 -21.11
C LEU A 154 9.01 4.38 -20.92
N GLU A 155 9.47 3.21 -20.53
CA GLU A 155 10.90 2.86 -20.46
C GLU A 155 11.51 2.50 -21.83
N GLY A 156 10.71 2.54 -22.92
CA GLY A 156 11.18 2.19 -24.26
C GLY A 156 11.39 0.69 -24.50
N ARG A 157 10.89 -0.17 -23.63
CA ARG A 157 11.01 -1.64 -23.73
C ARG A 157 9.91 -2.27 -24.57
N LEU A 158 8.80 -1.58 -24.73
CA LEU A 158 7.69 -1.98 -25.60
C LEU A 158 7.39 -0.89 -26.61
N THR A 159 6.83 -1.29 -27.75
CA THR A 159 6.38 -0.39 -28.79
C THR A 159 4.88 -0.09 -28.67
N GLU A 160 4.43 0.98 -29.30
CA GLU A 160 3.00 1.31 -29.40
C GLU A 160 2.20 0.19 -30.07
N ASP A 161 2.75 -0.43 -31.11
CA ASP A 161 2.11 -1.56 -31.81
C ASP A 161 1.88 -2.75 -30.87
N GLN A 162 2.83 -3.05 -29.99
CA GLN A 162 2.66 -4.10 -28.98
C GLN A 162 1.57 -3.73 -27.97
N LEU A 163 1.49 -2.49 -27.50
CA LEU A 163 0.42 -2.04 -26.61
C LEU A 163 -0.95 -2.13 -27.29
N ASN A 164 -1.04 -1.74 -28.56
CA ASN A 164 -2.29 -1.80 -29.33
C ASN A 164 -2.80 -3.23 -29.53
N ARG A 165 -1.90 -4.22 -29.44
CA ARG A 165 -2.23 -5.65 -29.52
C ARG A 165 -2.24 -6.32 -28.14
N PHE A 166 -2.73 -5.61 -27.13
CA PHE A 166 -2.91 -6.14 -25.79
C PHE A 166 -3.93 -7.29 -25.79
N ARG A 167 -3.52 -8.44 -25.23
CA ARG A 167 -4.27 -9.71 -25.17
C ARG A 167 -4.40 -10.43 -26.53
N GLU A 168 -3.61 -10.04 -27.50
CA GLU A 168 -3.47 -10.73 -28.77
C GLU A 168 -2.13 -11.48 -28.84
N GLU A 169 -1.95 -12.47 -27.98
CA GLU A 169 -0.67 -13.21 -27.87
C GLU A 169 -0.26 -13.91 -29.15
N VAL A 170 -1.23 -14.41 -29.91
CA VAL A 170 -0.99 -15.05 -31.19
C VAL A 170 -0.59 -13.99 -32.22
N GLY A 171 0.64 -14.07 -32.70
CA GLY A 171 1.19 -13.10 -33.63
C GLY A 171 2.04 -12.00 -32.98
N GLY A 172 2.43 -12.17 -31.72
CA GLY A 172 3.40 -11.32 -31.02
C GLY A 172 2.82 -10.08 -30.33
N GLY A 173 1.53 -10.11 -30.01
CA GLY A 173 0.92 -9.14 -29.10
C GLY A 173 1.23 -9.45 -27.64
N LEU A 174 0.74 -8.60 -26.75
CA LEU A 174 0.98 -8.75 -25.31
C LEU A 174 0.03 -9.77 -24.68
N SER A 175 0.58 -10.59 -23.80
CA SER A 175 -0.17 -11.55 -23.00
C SER A 175 -1.10 -10.85 -22.01
N SER A 176 -2.15 -11.57 -21.58
CA SER A 176 -3.01 -11.15 -20.47
C SER A 176 -2.24 -11.03 -19.14
N TYR A 177 -1.17 -11.80 -18.98
CA TYR A 177 -0.34 -11.86 -17.79
C TYR A 177 1.12 -11.64 -18.18
N PRO A 178 1.83 -10.71 -17.51
CA PRO A 178 3.25 -10.53 -17.75
C PRO A 178 4.01 -11.82 -17.43
N HIS A 179 4.91 -12.22 -18.29
CA HIS A 179 5.83 -13.33 -18.06
C HIS A 179 7.22 -12.94 -18.61
N PRO A 180 8.30 -13.58 -18.15
CA PRO A 180 9.66 -13.32 -18.63
C PRO A 180 9.82 -13.45 -20.13
#